data_d3e798913fafae5b8afd119f746cdf4d
#
_entry.id   d3e798913fafae5b8afd119f746cdf4d
#
_cell.length_a   1.000
_cell.length_b   1.000
_cell.length_c   1.000
_cell.angle_alpha   90.00
_cell.angle_beta   90.00
_cell.angle_gamma   90.00
#
_symmetry.space_group_name_H-M   'P 1'
#
loop_
_entity.id
_entity.type
_entity.pdbx_description
1 polymer ?
#
loop_
_entity_poly.entity_id
_entity_poly.type
_entity_poly.pdbx_seq_one_letter_code
_entity_poly.pdbx_strand_id
1 'polypeptide(L)'
;MSIADGSQHRLTYGFESTYGVTPSSPTLKPFRHTGTSLGLEKSEIRSQELSAGRQFEFVRHGNKSVGNDVNFELAYGAQDDFIEATLCGTWSTKVTSGAITANAASGSFTRVSGSFVSDGFTVGKVVTSSGYVAAGNNGRFVISAISATVLTVAPIEGQTMSSESGGGDELFVIEATVDNGVTRRFATFERYFADQGTYVYMTGLNASSLSLSIAPDSVVSGSVSFIGKDLEPATASAKSGATYPAATTTEPYDSFTGSIRDNGALTAVIQSIDFNCDNSMNRRFVIFDNTTQIPSIGKFNLSGTVSAFFDDITLYNKFINETASSLQF
;
A
#
# COMPACT_ATOMS: atom_id res chain seq x y z
N MET A 1 7.77 39.86 7.55
CA MET A 1 6.68 38.84 7.51
C MET A 1 7.16 37.74 6.58
N SER A 2 7.47 36.55 7.07
CA SER A 2 7.89 35.46 6.19
C SER A 2 6.62 34.73 5.76
N ILE A 3 6.53 34.39 4.48
CA ILE A 3 5.42 33.63 3.89
C ILE A 3 5.89 32.19 3.79
N ALA A 4 5.03 31.22 4.14
CA ALA A 4 5.38 29.81 4.09
C ALA A 4 5.64 29.35 2.64
N ASP A 5 6.77 28.68 2.42
CA ASP A 5 7.09 28.04 1.16
C ASP A 5 6.58 26.60 1.14
N GLY A 6 5.73 26.30 0.15
CA GLY A 6 5.14 24.94 0.01
C GLY A 6 6.16 23.83 -0.17
N SER A 7 7.38 24.13 -0.61
CA SER A 7 8.48 23.17 -0.77
C SER A 7 9.23 22.85 0.54
N GLN A 8 9.01 23.62 1.60
CA GLN A 8 9.71 23.46 2.87
C GLN A 8 8.84 22.83 3.97
N HIS A 9 7.78 22.15 3.61
CA HIS A 9 6.99 21.44 4.61
C HIS A 9 7.40 19.96 4.72
N ARG A 10 7.33 19.46 5.95
CA ARG A 10 7.48 18.02 6.26
C ARG A 10 6.11 17.46 6.58
N LEU A 11 5.81 16.30 6.03
CA LEU A 11 4.63 15.50 6.38
C LEU A 11 5.07 14.26 7.14
N THR A 12 4.56 14.10 8.38
CA THR A 12 4.81 12.93 9.21
C THR A 12 3.50 12.34 9.70
N TYR A 13 3.50 11.07 10.09
CA TYR A 13 2.30 10.38 10.56
C TYR A 13 2.63 9.42 11.70
N GLY A 14 1.65 9.16 12.53
CA GLY A 14 1.69 8.13 13.55
C GLY A 14 0.32 7.48 13.70
N PHE A 15 0.28 6.16 13.91
CA PHE A 15 -0.99 5.45 14.08
C PHE A 15 -1.62 5.75 15.45
N GLU A 16 -2.93 5.86 15.44
CA GLU A 16 -3.77 6.09 16.61
C GLU A 16 -4.27 4.78 17.19
N SER A 17 -4.27 4.66 18.52
CA SER A 17 -4.95 3.58 19.23
C SER A 17 -6.45 3.84 19.41
N THR A 18 -6.84 5.09 19.44
CA THR A 18 -8.23 5.54 19.53
C THR A 18 -8.50 6.55 18.42
N TYR A 19 -9.57 6.34 17.67
CA TYR A 19 -9.94 7.17 16.53
C TYR A 19 -9.98 8.67 16.86
N GLY A 20 -9.19 9.44 16.13
CA GLY A 20 -9.12 10.89 16.25
C GLY A 20 -8.48 11.37 17.53
N VAL A 21 -7.64 10.56 18.16
CA VAL A 21 -6.86 10.93 19.36
C VAL A 21 -5.38 10.65 19.09
N THR A 22 -4.61 11.72 18.97
CA THR A 22 -3.15 11.61 18.86
C THR A 22 -2.57 10.97 20.12
N PRO A 23 -1.68 9.97 20.03
CA PRO A 23 -0.98 9.41 21.20
C PRO A 23 -0.25 10.49 22.01
N SER A 24 -0.13 10.30 23.31
CA SER A 24 0.50 11.28 24.23
C SER A 24 1.99 11.49 23.96
N SER A 25 2.68 10.50 23.41
CA SER A 25 4.07 10.57 22.98
C SER A 25 4.20 9.91 21.60
N PRO A 26 3.78 10.59 20.53
CA PRO A 26 3.66 9.97 19.23
C PRO A 26 5.02 9.73 18.58
N THR A 27 5.19 8.55 17.96
CA THR A 27 6.26 8.33 17.01
C THR A 27 5.76 8.69 15.62
N LEU A 28 6.24 9.82 15.09
CA LEU A 28 5.80 10.40 13.83
C LEU A 28 6.79 10.07 12.73
N LYS A 29 6.50 9.01 11.98
CA LYS A 29 7.29 8.58 10.82
C LYS A 29 7.14 9.58 9.68
N PRO A 30 8.20 9.92 8.94
CA PRO A 30 8.08 10.76 7.75
C PRO A 30 7.32 10.02 6.64
N PHE A 31 6.38 10.72 6.01
CA PHE A 31 5.75 10.28 4.77
C PHE A 31 6.53 10.87 3.60
N ARG A 32 7.20 10.04 2.81
CA ARG A 32 7.87 10.46 1.57
C ARG A 32 6.80 10.76 0.52
N HIS A 33 6.64 12.02 0.17
CA HIS A 33 5.57 12.48 -0.71
C HIS A 33 6.11 13.47 -1.75
N THR A 34 5.46 13.51 -2.90
CA THR A 34 5.72 14.50 -3.97
C THR A 34 4.77 15.68 -3.90
N GLY A 35 3.60 15.49 -3.28
CA GLY A 35 2.62 16.53 -3.07
C GLY A 35 1.49 16.07 -2.16
N THR A 36 0.76 17.01 -1.59
CA THR A 36 -0.39 16.69 -0.73
C THR A 36 -1.46 17.77 -0.82
N SER A 37 -2.71 17.32 -0.92
CA SER A 37 -3.92 18.14 -0.82
C SER A 37 -4.65 17.98 0.51
N LEU A 38 -4.05 17.25 1.48
CA LEU A 38 -4.64 17.08 2.80
C LEU A 38 -5.05 18.42 3.41
N GLY A 39 -6.27 18.54 3.87
CA GLY A 39 -6.78 19.78 4.41
C GLY A 39 -8.13 19.63 5.10
N LEU A 40 -8.66 20.76 5.53
CA LEU A 40 -9.98 20.88 6.13
C LEU A 40 -10.89 21.67 5.21
N GLU A 41 -12.02 21.07 4.88
CA GLU A 41 -13.15 21.73 4.23
C GLU A 41 -14.31 21.84 5.23
N LYS A 42 -15.09 22.91 5.13
CA LYS A 42 -16.31 23.09 5.94
C LYS A 42 -17.48 23.33 5.01
N SER A 43 -18.56 22.60 5.22
CA SER A 43 -19.81 22.88 4.53
C SER A 43 -20.41 24.20 5.04
N GLU A 44 -21.34 24.75 4.29
CA GLU A 44 -22.06 25.96 4.63
C GLU A 44 -23.53 25.63 4.89
N ILE A 45 -24.08 26.20 5.97
CA ILE A 45 -25.51 26.13 6.30
C ILE A 45 -26.08 27.53 6.14
N ARG A 46 -27.06 27.66 5.26
CA ARG A 46 -27.77 28.90 4.98
C ARG A 46 -29.22 28.80 5.46
N SER A 47 -29.70 29.86 6.09
CA SER A 47 -31.12 29.99 6.41
C SER A 47 -31.93 30.08 5.13
N GLN A 48 -33.09 29.39 5.09
CA GLN A 48 -34.07 29.48 4.01
C GLN A 48 -35.19 30.48 4.34
N GLU A 49 -35.05 31.25 5.43
CA GLU A 49 -36.02 32.28 5.79
C GLU A 49 -36.13 33.35 4.69
N LEU A 50 -37.36 33.72 4.36
CA LEU A 50 -37.62 34.78 3.41
C LEU A 50 -37.55 36.14 4.10
N SER A 51 -36.62 36.98 3.71
CA SER A 51 -36.52 38.36 4.17
C SER A 51 -36.93 39.36 3.09
N ALA A 52 -37.43 40.52 3.49
CA ALA A 52 -37.79 41.57 2.60
C ALA A 52 -36.61 42.12 1.77
N GLY A 53 -35.38 41.96 2.28
CA GLY A 53 -34.13 42.36 1.62
C GLY A 53 -33.61 41.39 0.57
N ARG A 54 -34.24 40.26 0.34
CA ARG A 54 -33.81 39.22 -0.61
C ARG A 54 -32.41 38.66 -0.32
N GLN A 55 -31.93 38.78 0.92
CA GLN A 55 -30.60 38.31 1.38
C GLN A 55 -30.76 37.14 2.33
N PHE A 56 -29.75 36.29 2.40
CA PHE A 56 -29.65 35.28 3.47
C PHE A 56 -29.35 35.95 4.79
N GLU A 57 -30.20 35.76 5.80
CA GLU A 57 -30.00 36.39 7.11
C GLU A 57 -28.90 35.74 7.93
N PHE A 58 -28.75 34.41 7.81
CA PHE A 58 -27.78 33.65 8.57
C PHE A 58 -27.03 32.66 7.71
N VAL A 59 -25.70 32.69 7.86
CA VAL A 59 -24.75 31.73 7.27
C VAL A 59 -23.87 31.18 8.39
N ARG A 60 -23.77 29.88 8.50
CA ARG A 60 -22.92 29.20 9.49
C ARG A 60 -22.09 28.12 8.83
N HIS A 61 -20.94 27.78 9.46
CA HIS A 61 -20.20 26.59 9.10
C HIS A 61 -20.94 25.34 9.58
N GLY A 62 -21.06 24.37 8.68
CA GLY A 62 -21.60 23.05 8.93
C GLY A 62 -20.53 22.01 9.23
N ASN A 63 -20.69 20.83 8.65
CA ASN A 63 -19.80 19.71 8.88
C ASN A 63 -18.37 19.97 8.39
N LYS A 64 -17.40 19.44 9.12
CA LYS A 64 -15.99 19.42 8.76
C LYS A 64 -15.66 18.17 7.95
N SER A 65 -14.95 18.33 6.85
CA SER A 65 -14.41 17.25 6.05
C SER A 65 -12.90 17.39 6.02
N VAL A 66 -12.20 16.49 6.70
CA VAL A 66 -10.74 16.42 6.68
C VAL A 66 -10.32 15.26 5.78
N GLY A 67 -9.23 15.41 5.05
CA GLY A 67 -8.70 14.37 4.19
C GLY A 67 -8.14 14.92 2.89
N ASN A 68 -8.31 14.17 1.83
CA ASN A 68 -7.80 14.27 0.46
C ASN A 68 -6.48 13.49 0.27
N ASP A 69 -5.73 13.79 -0.77
CA ASP A 69 -4.71 12.92 -1.32
C ASP A 69 -3.30 13.28 -0.85
N VAL A 70 -2.46 12.25 -0.77
CA VAL A 70 -1.01 12.36 -0.68
C VAL A 70 -0.40 11.59 -1.83
N ASN A 71 0.31 12.29 -2.70
CA ASN A 71 1.01 11.70 -3.84
C ASN A 71 2.42 11.30 -3.42
N PHE A 72 2.91 10.20 -3.98
CA PHE A 72 4.23 9.66 -3.65
C PHE A 72 4.87 8.96 -4.86
N GLU A 73 6.16 8.71 -4.75
CA GLU A 73 6.89 7.76 -5.56
C GLU A 73 7.11 6.49 -4.74
N LEU A 74 6.76 5.35 -5.31
CA LEU A 74 6.82 4.08 -4.59
C LEU A 74 8.27 3.67 -4.33
N ALA A 75 8.61 3.44 -3.06
CA ALA A 75 9.93 2.97 -2.66
C ALA A 75 9.79 1.89 -1.58
N TYR A 76 10.71 0.94 -1.56
CA TYR A 76 10.73 -0.13 -0.57
C TYR A 76 10.76 0.40 0.86
N GLY A 77 9.83 -0.05 1.68
CA GLY A 77 9.73 0.31 3.10
C GLY A 77 9.21 1.72 3.38
N ALA A 78 8.81 2.49 2.36
CA ALA A 78 8.37 3.87 2.54
C ALA A 78 6.84 4.01 2.67
N GLN A 79 6.08 3.23 1.89
CA GLN A 79 4.62 3.29 1.83
C GLN A 79 3.93 2.04 2.40
N ASP A 80 4.67 1.08 2.91
CA ASP A 80 4.17 -0.22 3.39
C ASP A 80 3.03 -0.07 4.41
N ASP A 81 3.17 0.87 5.35
CA ASP A 81 2.16 1.15 6.37
C ASP A 81 0.81 1.59 5.75
N PHE A 82 0.82 2.28 4.61
CA PHE A 82 -0.40 2.76 3.94
C PHE A 82 -0.95 1.75 2.95
N ILE A 83 -0.12 0.91 2.35
CA ILE A 83 -0.57 -0.27 1.61
C ILE A 83 -1.34 -1.19 2.57
N GLU A 84 -0.77 -1.46 3.73
CA GLU A 84 -1.40 -2.24 4.80
C GLU A 84 -2.71 -1.61 5.30
N ALA A 85 -2.72 -0.30 5.52
CA ALA A 85 -3.90 0.44 5.99
C ALA A 85 -5.02 0.44 4.95
N THR A 86 -4.71 0.60 3.66
CA THR A 86 -5.69 0.59 2.58
C THR A 86 -6.28 -0.81 2.37
N LEU A 87 -5.45 -1.84 2.41
CA LEU A 87 -5.91 -3.22 2.30
C LEU A 87 -6.61 -3.73 3.58
N CYS A 88 -6.59 -2.95 4.67
CA CYS A 88 -7.09 -3.39 5.98
C CYS A 88 -6.53 -4.75 6.41
N GLY A 89 -5.37 -5.10 5.90
CA GLY A 89 -4.67 -6.35 6.12
C GLY A 89 -3.62 -6.26 7.23
N THR A 90 -2.75 -7.22 7.28
CA THR A 90 -1.54 -7.22 8.10
C THR A 90 -0.43 -7.90 7.34
N TRP A 91 0.73 -7.25 7.24
CA TRP A 91 1.91 -7.85 6.65
C TRP A 91 2.26 -9.17 7.34
N SER A 92 2.47 -10.20 6.57
CA SER A 92 2.83 -11.52 7.08
C SER A 92 3.94 -12.14 6.24
N THR A 93 4.83 -12.86 6.91
CA THR A 93 5.88 -13.64 6.31
C THR A 93 5.70 -15.10 6.72
N LYS A 94 5.84 -16.03 5.77
CA LYS A 94 5.79 -17.45 6.03
C LYS A 94 7.18 -18.03 5.90
N VAL A 95 7.60 -18.82 6.87
CA VAL A 95 8.95 -19.36 6.94
C VAL A 95 8.90 -20.86 7.23
N THR A 96 9.70 -21.63 6.53
CA THR A 96 9.98 -23.02 6.87
C THR A 96 11.47 -23.32 6.64
N SER A 97 12.00 -24.27 7.36
CA SER A 97 13.39 -24.72 7.25
C SER A 97 13.45 -26.25 7.38
N GLY A 98 14.58 -26.81 6.99
CA GLY A 98 14.85 -28.23 7.12
C GLY A 98 15.47 -28.83 5.87
N ALA A 99 15.65 -30.13 5.84
CA ALA A 99 16.20 -30.84 4.69
C ALA A 99 15.21 -30.83 3.52
N ILE A 100 15.42 -29.90 2.59
CA ILE A 100 14.57 -29.69 1.41
C ILE A 100 15.40 -29.97 0.15
N THR A 101 15.02 -31.01 -0.58
CA THR A 101 15.70 -31.46 -1.78
C THR A 101 15.26 -30.63 -2.98
N ALA A 102 16.18 -30.06 -3.72
CA ALA A 102 15.95 -29.43 -5.02
C ALA A 102 15.95 -30.48 -6.12
N ASN A 103 14.97 -30.40 -7.03
CA ASN A 103 14.84 -31.29 -8.18
C ASN A 103 14.74 -30.49 -9.46
N ALA A 104 15.83 -30.46 -10.23
CA ALA A 104 15.91 -29.71 -11.47
C ALA A 104 14.94 -30.21 -12.55
N ALA A 105 14.72 -31.53 -12.64
CA ALA A 105 13.90 -32.13 -13.70
C ALA A 105 12.42 -31.74 -13.57
N SER A 106 11.94 -31.54 -12.34
CA SER A 106 10.54 -31.16 -12.07
C SER A 106 10.38 -29.68 -11.70
N GLY A 107 11.48 -28.92 -11.62
CA GLY A 107 11.43 -27.52 -11.15
C GLY A 107 10.80 -27.43 -9.78
N SER A 108 11.24 -28.25 -8.83
CA SER A 108 10.56 -28.34 -7.54
C SER A 108 11.50 -28.50 -6.35
N PHE A 109 10.99 -28.15 -5.18
CA PHE A 109 11.58 -28.38 -3.89
C PHE A 109 10.73 -29.38 -3.11
N THR A 110 11.37 -30.42 -2.55
CA THR A 110 10.68 -31.50 -1.86
C THR A 110 11.22 -31.70 -0.44
N ARG A 111 10.36 -31.80 0.54
CA ARG A 111 10.68 -32.06 1.95
C ARG A 111 10.19 -33.46 2.35
N VAL A 112 10.93 -34.10 3.26
CA VAL A 112 10.58 -35.46 3.75
C VAL A 112 9.59 -35.44 4.89
N SER A 113 9.42 -34.34 5.59
CA SER A 113 8.50 -34.18 6.73
C SER A 113 7.93 -32.76 6.81
N GLY A 114 6.79 -32.62 7.51
CA GLY A 114 6.06 -31.37 7.62
C GLY A 114 5.18 -31.10 6.38
N SER A 115 4.63 -29.90 6.28
CA SER A 115 3.74 -29.54 5.17
C SER A 115 3.88 -28.07 4.80
N PHE A 116 4.26 -27.80 3.56
CA PHE A 116 4.28 -26.45 3.01
C PHE A 116 2.90 -25.77 3.08
N VAL A 117 1.83 -26.56 2.87
CA VAL A 117 0.46 -26.04 2.97
C VAL A 117 0.14 -25.60 4.41
N SER A 118 0.49 -26.44 5.41
CA SER A 118 0.27 -26.09 6.83
C SER A 118 1.15 -24.92 7.28
N ASP A 119 2.34 -24.76 6.70
CA ASP A 119 3.24 -23.64 6.96
C ASP A 119 2.75 -22.35 6.29
N GLY A 120 1.67 -22.43 5.48
CA GLY A 120 1.00 -21.27 4.89
C GLY A 120 1.57 -20.82 3.55
N PHE A 121 2.31 -21.67 2.86
CA PHE A 121 2.71 -21.44 1.48
C PHE A 121 1.51 -21.59 0.54
N THR A 122 1.44 -20.79 -0.50
CA THR A 122 0.33 -20.78 -1.46
C THR A 122 0.83 -20.50 -2.88
N VAL A 123 0.10 -21.04 -3.87
CA VAL A 123 0.39 -20.81 -5.29
C VAL A 123 0.31 -19.32 -5.62
N GLY A 124 1.21 -18.85 -6.50
CA GLY A 124 1.31 -17.47 -6.96
C GLY A 124 2.16 -16.57 -6.06
N LYS A 125 2.53 -17.00 -4.85
CA LYS A 125 3.42 -16.24 -3.97
C LYS A 125 4.88 -16.45 -4.33
N VAL A 126 5.70 -15.44 -4.04
CA VAL A 126 7.15 -15.51 -4.21
C VAL A 126 7.76 -16.13 -2.96
N VAL A 127 8.61 -17.12 -3.16
CA VAL A 127 9.42 -17.74 -2.10
C VAL A 127 10.89 -17.48 -2.37
N THR A 128 11.61 -17.07 -1.34
CA THR A 128 13.07 -16.98 -1.36
C THR A 128 13.64 -18.23 -0.71
N SER A 129 14.47 -18.96 -1.43
CA SER A 129 15.19 -20.13 -0.93
C SER A 129 16.65 -19.76 -0.65
N SER A 130 17.24 -20.37 0.33
CA SER A 130 18.65 -20.24 0.69
C SER A 130 19.18 -21.48 1.38
N GLY A 131 20.52 -21.59 1.51
CA GLY A 131 21.17 -22.71 2.19
C GLY A 131 21.67 -23.82 1.25
N TYR A 132 21.44 -23.70 -0.06
CA TYR A 132 21.95 -24.67 -1.04
C TYR A 132 23.38 -24.35 -1.46
N VAL A 133 24.15 -25.38 -1.79
CA VAL A 133 25.51 -25.28 -2.36
C VAL A 133 25.40 -24.80 -3.83
N ALA A 134 24.47 -25.37 -4.58
CA ALA A 134 24.23 -24.96 -5.94
C ALA A 134 23.55 -23.57 -5.96
N ALA A 135 24.26 -22.58 -6.49
CA ALA A 135 23.78 -21.19 -6.52
C ALA A 135 22.41 -21.02 -7.18
N GLY A 136 22.10 -21.81 -8.22
CA GLY A 136 20.82 -21.77 -8.91
C GLY A 136 19.61 -22.25 -8.12
N ASN A 137 19.84 -22.89 -6.96
CA ASN A 137 18.78 -23.28 -6.03
C ASN A 137 18.50 -22.21 -4.97
N ASN A 138 19.36 -21.19 -4.85
CA ASN A 138 19.16 -20.05 -3.97
C ASN A 138 18.58 -18.89 -4.76
N GLY A 139 17.71 -18.09 -4.10
CA GLY A 139 17.11 -16.92 -4.74
C GLY A 139 15.59 -16.98 -4.74
N ARG A 140 14.96 -16.21 -5.64
CA ARG A 140 13.53 -15.96 -5.67
C ARG A 140 12.84 -16.85 -6.71
N PHE A 141 11.74 -17.45 -6.30
CA PHE A 141 10.93 -18.35 -7.14
C PHE A 141 9.45 -18.06 -6.95
N VAL A 142 8.67 -18.15 -8.02
CA VAL A 142 7.20 -18.15 -7.93
C VAL A 142 6.70 -19.57 -7.71
N ILE A 143 5.81 -19.76 -6.77
CA ILE A 143 5.16 -21.05 -6.52
C ILE A 143 4.10 -21.26 -7.60
N SER A 144 4.28 -22.25 -8.47
CA SER A 144 3.35 -22.59 -9.54
C SER A 144 2.37 -23.72 -9.15
N ALA A 145 2.81 -24.63 -8.28
CA ALA A 145 1.95 -25.65 -7.69
C ALA A 145 2.46 -26.05 -6.29
N ILE A 146 1.57 -26.55 -5.44
CA ILE A 146 1.89 -26.92 -4.06
C ILE A 146 1.18 -28.19 -3.65
N SER A 147 1.89 -29.03 -2.90
CA SER A 147 1.34 -30.11 -2.10
C SER A 147 1.89 -30.05 -0.67
N ALA A 148 1.52 -30.98 0.18
CA ALA A 148 2.07 -31.02 1.53
C ALA A 148 3.61 -31.04 1.53
N THR A 149 4.23 -31.81 0.65
CA THR A 149 5.69 -32.04 0.67
C THR A 149 6.41 -31.50 -0.56
N VAL A 150 5.72 -30.95 -1.56
CA VAL A 150 6.34 -30.48 -2.80
C VAL A 150 5.90 -29.05 -3.12
N LEU A 151 6.86 -28.17 -3.39
CA LEU A 151 6.69 -26.87 -4.02
C LEU A 151 7.19 -26.98 -5.46
N THR A 152 6.31 -26.84 -6.43
CA THR A 152 6.71 -26.63 -7.83
C THR A 152 6.87 -25.14 -8.06
N VAL A 153 8.00 -24.74 -8.64
CA VAL A 153 8.38 -23.34 -8.70
C VAL A 153 8.91 -22.95 -10.08
N ALA A 154 8.84 -21.65 -10.37
CA ALA A 154 9.51 -21.05 -11.53
C ALA A 154 10.50 -19.97 -11.03
N PRO A 155 11.75 -19.99 -11.48
CA PRO A 155 12.74 -18.98 -11.08
C PRO A 155 12.35 -17.61 -11.63
N ILE A 156 12.56 -16.56 -10.84
CA ILE A 156 12.25 -15.17 -11.21
C ILE A 156 13.45 -14.51 -11.90
N GLU A 157 14.66 -14.79 -11.42
CA GLU A 157 15.89 -14.13 -11.83
C GLU A 157 16.65 -14.90 -12.90
N GLY A 158 15.99 -15.84 -13.57
CA GLY A 158 16.62 -16.64 -14.63
C GLY A 158 17.58 -17.71 -14.12
N GLN A 159 17.54 -18.07 -12.81
CA GLN A 159 18.35 -19.12 -12.23
C GLN A 159 18.07 -20.46 -12.90
N THR A 160 19.09 -21.29 -13.00
CA THR A 160 18.94 -22.70 -13.43
C THR A 160 19.08 -23.61 -12.21
N MET A 161 17.99 -24.28 -11.85
CA MET A 161 17.98 -25.23 -10.73
C MET A 161 18.89 -26.43 -11.04
N SER A 162 19.52 -26.93 -9.99
CA SER A 162 20.30 -28.17 -9.99
C SER A 162 19.69 -29.17 -9.02
N SER A 163 19.76 -30.47 -9.33
CA SER A 163 19.30 -31.48 -8.39
C SER A 163 20.29 -31.59 -7.24
N GLU A 164 19.81 -31.37 -6.03
CA GLU A 164 20.62 -31.33 -4.80
C GLU A 164 19.80 -31.87 -3.63
N SER A 165 20.36 -32.79 -2.88
CA SER A 165 19.75 -33.28 -1.64
C SER A 165 19.84 -32.24 -0.54
N GLY A 166 18.79 -32.04 0.21
CA GLY A 166 18.79 -31.12 1.34
C GLY A 166 19.74 -31.59 2.45
N GLY A 167 20.53 -30.63 2.97
CA GLY A 167 21.46 -30.84 4.09
C GLY A 167 20.86 -30.54 5.46
N GLY A 168 19.72 -29.86 5.50
CA GLY A 168 19.04 -29.47 6.74
C GLY A 168 19.17 -27.96 7.06
N ASP A 169 19.99 -27.23 6.33
CA ASP A 169 20.21 -25.78 6.50
C ASP A 169 19.37 -24.92 5.52
N GLU A 170 18.54 -25.58 4.70
CA GLU A 170 17.73 -24.90 3.71
C GLU A 170 16.63 -24.09 4.41
N LEU A 171 16.49 -22.84 3.99
CA LEU A 171 15.50 -21.90 4.47
C LEU A 171 14.63 -21.42 3.33
N PHE A 172 13.32 -21.52 3.51
CA PHE A 172 12.31 -21.01 2.59
C PHE A 172 11.49 -19.93 3.28
N VAL A 173 11.48 -18.76 2.69
CA VAL A 173 10.74 -17.60 3.20
C VAL A 173 9.82 -17.10 2.10
N ILE A 174 8.50 -17.13 2.34
CA ILE A 174 7.60 -16.30 1.52
C ILE A 174 7.88 -14.86 1.88
N GLU A 175 8.15 -14.03 0.88
CA GLU A 175 8.28 -12.59 1.06
C GLU A 175 7.04 -12.03 1.75
N ALA A 176 7.23 -10.94 2.48
CA ALA A 176 6.12 -10.30 3.20
C ALA A 176 4.98 -9.99 2.24
N THR A 177 3.80 -10.44 2.61
CA THR A 177 2.58 -10.24 1.83
C THR A 177 1.51 -9.62 2.70
N VAL A 178 0.67 -8.80 2.08
CA VAL A 178 -0.54 -8.26 2.70
C VAL A 178 -1.72 -8.61 1.81
N ASP A 179 -2.71 -9.26 2.39
CA ASP A 179 -3.96 -9.59 1.73
C ASP A 179 -5.07 -8.66 2.24
N ASN A 180 -6.14 -8.51 1.47
CA ASN A 180 -7.30 -7.73 1.89
C ASN A 180 -7.91 -8.34 3.17
N GLY A 181 -8.12 -7.50 4.18
CA GLY A 181 -8.59 -7.88 5.50
C GLY A 181 -9.67 -6.94 6.05
N VAL A 182 -9.78 -6.89 7.37
CA VAL A 182 -10.79 -6.09 8.09
C VAL A 182 -10.18 -5.19 9.18
N THR A 183 -8.86 -5.20 9.33
CA THR A 183 -8.15 -4.44 10.37
C THR A 183 -8.03 -2.97 9.96
N ARG A 184 -8.77 -2.11 10.62
CA ARG A 184 -8.76 -0.67 10.33
C ARG A 184 -7.64 0.01 11.11
N ARG A 185 -6.95 0.93 10.43
CA ARG A 185 -5.90 1.77 11.02
C ARG A 185 -6.25 3.23 10.83
N PHE A 186 -6.08 3.99 11.90
CA PHE A 186 -6.28 5.43 11.89
C PHE A 186 -4.94 6.10 12.17
N ALA A 187 -4.69 7.23 11.56
CA ALA A 187 -3.43 7.95 11.73
C ALA A 187 -3.68 9.43 12.05
N THR A 188 -2.80 9.97 12.89
CA THR A 188 -2.60 11.40 12.99
C THR A 188 -1.49 11.79 12.03
N PHE A 189 -1.74 12.81 11.21
CA PHE A 189 -0.73 13.44 10.37
C PHE A 189 -0.30 14.78 10.98
N GLU A 190 1.00 15.03 10.97
CA GLU A 190 1.59 16.32 11.29
C GLU A 190 2.15 16.92 10.00
N ARG A 191 1.73 18.13 9.68
CA ARG A 191 2.39 18.99 8.68
C ARG A 191 3.17 20.06 9.41
N TYR A 192 4.47 20.07 9.20
CA TYR A 192 5.37 21.05 9.79
C TYR A 192 5.91 22.00 8.72
N PHE A 193 5.69 23.28 8.89
CA PHE A 193 6.23 24.33 8.06
C PHE A 193 7.51 24.86 8.72
N ALA A 194 8.67 24.49 8.18
CA ALA A 194 9.96 24.75 8.81
C ALA A 194 10.32 26.24 8.85
N ASP A 195 9.93 26.98 7.83
CA ASP A 195 10.16 28.42 7.67
C ASP A 195 9.30 29.29 8.64
N GLN A 196 8.17 28.75 9.10
CA GLN A 196 7.27 29.40 10.06
C GLN A 196 7.34 28.79 11.47
N GLY A 197 8.02 27.67 11.66
CA GLY A 197 8.01 26.94 12.93
C GLY A 197 6.61 26.49 13.36
N THR A 198 5.72 26.17 12.41
CA THR A 198 4.31 25.93 12.68
C THR A 198 3.93 24.48 12.40
N TYR A 199 3.20 23.88 13.33
CA TYR A 199 2.71 22.50 13.28
C TYR A 199 1.19 22.50 13.09
N VAL A 200 0.71 21.67 12.18
CA VAL A 200 -0.72 21.44 11.91
C VAL A 200 -0.98 19.95 12.01
N TYR A 201 -1.93 19.57 12.87
CA TYR A 201 -2.28 18.17 13.11
C TYR A 201 -3.64 17.85 12.52
N MET A 202 -3.71 16.75 11.77
CA MET A 202 -4.94 16.18 11.24
C MET A 202 -5.12 14.80 11.88
N THR A 203 -6.28 14.56 12.48
CA THR A 203 -6.55 13.36 13.29
C THR A 203 -7.57 12.45 12.63
N GLY A 204 -7.53 11.17 12.98
CA GLY A 204 -8.48 10.18 12.53
C GLY A 204 -8.40 9.84 11.04
N LEU A 205 -7.24 10.07 10.39
CA LEU A 205 -7.10 9.77 8.96
C LEU A 205 -7.09 8.26 8.72
N ASN A 206 -8.00 7.81 7.87
CA ASN A 206 -8.12 6.44 7.43
C ASN A 206 -7.90 6.39 5.91
N ALA A 207 -7.02 5.51 5.45
CA ALA A 207 -6.75 5.34 4.03
C ALA A 207 -7.98 4.75 3.33
N SER A 208 -8.58 5.54 2.43
CA SER A 208 -9.81 5.17 1.71
C SER A 208 -9.52 4.50 0.37
N SER A 209 -8.50 4.96 -0.33
CA SER A 209 -8.08 4.37 -1.60
C SER A 209 -6.57 4.51 -1.80
N LEU A 210 -6.02 3.63 -2.62
CA LEU A 210 -4.63 3.65 -3.08
C LEU A 210 -4.63 3.47 -4.58
N SER A 211 -3.95 4.36 -5.30
CA SER A 211 -3.68 4.21 -6.73
C SER A 211 -2.19 4.10 -6.98
N LEU A 212 -1.81 3.30 -7.97
CA LEU A 212 -0.46 3.18 -8.49
C LEU A 212 -0.49 3.29 -10.01
N SER A 213 0.53 3.92 -10.58
CA SER A 213 0.71 4.05 -12.02
C SER A 213 2.15 3.72 -12.40
N ILE A 214 2.29 2.85 -13.38
CA ILE A 214 3.57 2.41 -13.95
C ILE A 214 3.52 2.72 -15.44
N ALA A 215 4.43 3.56 -15.90
CA ALA A 215 4.55 3.93 -17.31
C ALA A 215 6.02 3.91 -17.74
N PRO A 216 6.33 3.75 -19.03
CA PRO A 216 7.71 3.77 -19.53
C PRO A 216 8.40 5.09 -19.19
N ASP A 217 9.72 5.02 -19.02
CA ASP A 217 10.58 6.18 -18.75
C ASP A 217 10.11 7.03 -17.56
N SER A 218 9.61 6.37 -16.52
CA SER A 218 9.12 7.03 -15.33
C SER A 218 9.40 6.24 -14.06
N VAL A 219 9.32 6.93 -12.94
CA VAL A 219 9.30 6.35 -11.60
C VAL A 219 7.88 5.84 -11.32
N VAL A 220 7.75 4.73 -10.63
CA VAL A 220 6.45 4.23 -10.17
C VAL A 220 5.83 5.23 -9.21
N SER A 221 4.72 5.82 -9.60
CA SER A 221 4.02 6.85 -8.82
C SER A 221 2.69 6.35 -8.29
N GLY A 222 2.21 6.99 -7.23
CA GLY A 222 0.92 6.66 -6.66
C GLY A 222 0.33 7.76 -5.79
N SER A 223 -0.87 7.52 -5.32
CA SER A 223 -1.52 8.37 -4.33
C SER A 223 -2.33 7.55 -3.34
N VAL A 224 -2.39 8.03 -2.11
CA VAL A 224 -3.31 7.53 -1.08
C VAL A 224 -4.31 8.63 -0.75
N SER A 225 -5.60 8.31 -0.83
CA SER A 225 -6.67 9.20 -0.41
C SER A 225 -7.07 8.89 1.04
N PHE A 226 -7.35 9.93 1.80
CA PHE A 226 -7.69 9.82 3.22
C PHE A 226 -9.05 10.43 3.54
N ILE A 227 -9.71 9.85 4.53
CA ILE A 227 -10.88 10.42 5.21
C ILE A 227 -10.52 10.56 6.69
N GLY A 228 -10.52 11.79 7.20
CA GLY A 228 -10.15 12.12 8.56
C GLY A 228 -11.28 12.69 9.40
N LYS A 229 -11.03 12.84 10.69
CA LYS A 229 -11.98 13.34 11.69
C LYS A 229 -11.95 14.85 11.82
N ASP A 230 -10.82 15.40 12.22
CA ASP A 230 -10.67 16.83 12.50
C ASP A 230 -9.27 17.34 12.19
N LEU A 231 -9.15 18.64 12.11
CA LEU A 231 -7.90 19.38 12.03
C LEU A 231 -7.78 20.24 13.28
N GLU A 232 -6.72 20.03 14.05
CA GLU A 232 -6.43 20.79 15.25
C GLU A 232 -5.94 22.21 14.89
N PRO A 233 -6.15 23.20 15.78
CA PRO A 233 -5.53 24.51 15.61
C PRO A 233 -4.01 24.40 15.47
N ALA A 234 -3.43 25.21 14.59
CA ALA A 234 -1.99 25.24 14.38
C ALA A 234 -1.26 25.69 15.66
N THR A 235 -0.11 25.08 15.93
CA THR A 235 0.71 25.36 17.12
C THR A 235 2.15 25.68 16.73
N ALA A 236 2.85 26.44 17.59
CA ALA A 236 4.27 26.72 17.43
C ALA A 236 5.18 25.63 18.04
N SER A 237 4.60 24.59 18.64
CA SER A 237 5.35 23.51 19.30
C SER A 237 4.83 22.15 18.84
N ALA A 238 5.76 21.22 18.66
CA ALA A 238 5.42 19.82 18.45
C ALA A 238 4.63 19.23 19.63
N LYS A 239 3.89 18.16 19.39
CA LYS A 239 3.26 17.39 20.48
C LYS A 239 4.31 16.93 21.50
N SER A 240 3.98 16.97 22.76
CA SER A 240 4.87 16.55 23.85
C SER A 240 5.32 15.11 23.66
N GLY A 241 6.63 14.86 23.83
CA GLY A 241 7.19 13.51 23.69
C GLY A 241 7.21 12.98 22.24
N ALA A 242 6.92 13.80 21.24
CA ALA A 242 6.99 13.38 19.84
C ALA A 242 8.42 12.98 19.45
N THR A 243 8.54 11.83 18.77
CA THR A 243 9.79 11.34 18.20
C THR A 243 9.68 11.23 16.69
N TYR A 244 10.78 11.50 16.00
CA TYR A 244 10.82 11.54 14.54
C TYR A 244 11.90 10.60 14.01
N PRO A 245 11.56 9.35 13.67
CA PRO A 245 12.49 8.42 13.01
C PRO A 245 12.98 9.01 11.68
N ALA A 246 14.17 8.61 11.26
CA ALA A 246 14.68 8.98 9.95
C ALA A 246 13.80 8.36 8.83
N ALA A 247 13.68 9.08 7.72
CA ALA A 247 13.06 8.54 6.51
C ALA A 247 13.90 7.39 5.94
N THR A 248 13.24 6.47 5.24
CA THR A 248 13.94 5.48 4.41
C THR A 248 14.72 6.19 3.31
N THR A 249 15.90 5.67 2.99
CA THR A 249 16.78 6.22 1.95
C THR A 249 16.77 5.39 0.67
N THR A 250 15.87 4.40 0.59
CA THR A 250 15.70 3.55 -0.60
C THR A 250 15.29 4.39 -1.80
N GLU A 251 15.86 4.07 -2.95
CA GLU A 251 15.49 4.70 -4.21
C GLU A 251 14.07 4.29 -4.61
N PRO A 252 13.30 5.18 -5.25
CA PRO A 252 12.00 4.83 -5.83
C PRO A 252 12.16 3.77 -6.91
N TYR A 253 11.15 2.91 -7.05
CA TYR A 253 11.09 1.95 -8.15
C TYR A 253 10.93 2.67 -9.49
N ASP A 254 11.64 2.17 -10.49
CA ASP A 254 11.55 2.66 -11.86
C ASP A 254 10.84 1.66 -12.77
N SER A 255 10.58 2.07 -14.01
CA SER A 255 9.93 1.24 -15.00
C SER A 255 10.87 0.24 -15.71
N PHE A 256 12.17 0.20 -15.36
CA PHE A 256 13.18 -0.61 -16.04
C PHE A 256 13.64 -1.81 -15.22
N THR A 257 13.59 -1.73 -13.90
CA THR A 257 14.09 -2.75 -12.96
C THR A 257 13.02 -3.74 -12.52
N GLY A 258 12.08 -4.08 -13.36
CA GLY A 258 11.01 -5.00 -13.03
C GLY A 258 10.77 -6.06 -14.08
N SER A 259 9.87 -6.97 -13.80
CA SER A 259 9.35 -7.92 -14.78
C SER A 259 7.85 -8.06 -14.61
N ILE A 260 7.15 -8.18 -15.73
CA ILE A 260 5.70 -8.39 -15.73
C ILE A 260 5.44 -9.83 -16.17
N ARG A 261 4.54 -10.49 -15.43
CA ARG A 261 4.14 -11.87 -15.72
C ARG A 261 2.63 -11.96 -15.84
N ASP A 262 2.19 -12.67 -16.86
CA ASP A 262 0.81 -13.09 -17.08
C ASP A 262 0.71 -14.60 -16.87
N ASN A 263 -0.05 -15.04 -15.86
CA ASN A 263 -0.12 -16.45 -15.42
C ASN A 263 1.26 -17.09 -15.20
N GLY A 264 2.19 -16.33 -14.63
CA GLY A 264 3.56 -16.78 -14.36
C GLY A 264 4.52 -16.73 -15.55
N ALA A 265 4.05 -16.49 -16.77
CA ALA A 265 4.88 -16.31 -17.94
C ALA A 265 5.33 -14.84 -18.10
N LEU A 266 6.60 -14.62 -18.40
CA LEU A 266 7.11 -13.27 -18.72
C LEU A 266 6.39 -12.71 -19.93
N THR A 267 5.99 -11.44 -19.82
CA THR A 267 5.46 -10.67 -20.96
C THR A 267 6.18 -9.33 -21.06
N ALA A 268 6.54 -8.95 -22.28
CA ALA A 268 7.29 -7.73 -22.57
C ALA A 268 6.50 -6.70 -23.39
N VAL A 269 5.21 -6.97 -23.63
CA VAL A 269 4.39 -6.13 -24.53
C VAL A 269 3.55 -5.10 -23.80
N ILE A 270 3.64 -5.04 -22.47
CA ILE A 270 2.84 -4.11 -21.65
C ILE A 270 3.47 -2.73 -21.70
N GLN A 271 2.64 -1.74 -22.01
CA GLN A 271 3.02 -0.34 -22.12
C GLN A 271 2.75 0.43 -20.82
N SER A 272 1.62 0.22 -20.18
CA SER A 272 1.32 0.87 -18.90
C SER A 272 0.39 0.03 -18.04
N ILE A 273 0.49 0.23 -16.74
CA ILE A 273 -0.38 -0.39 -15.74
C ILE A 273 -0.85 0.72 -14.81
N ASP A 274 -2.17 0.87 -14.70
CA ASP A 274 -2.82 1.68 -13.67
C ASP A 274 -3.64 0.77 -12.78
N PHE A 275 -3.52 0.97 -11.49
CA PHE A 275 -4.09 0.11 -10.46
C PHE A 275 -4.75 0.97 -9.40
N ASN A 276 -5.95 0.61 -8.97
CA ASN A 276 -6.68 1.33 -7.94
C ASN A 276 -7.39 0.37 -6.99
N CYS A 277 -7.09 0.54 -5.70
CA CYS A 277 -7.80 -0.08 -4.59
C CYS A 277 -8.73 0.95 -3.95
N ASP A 278 -10.02 0.64 -3.79
CA ASP A 278 -10.99 1.53 -3.16
C ASP A 278 -11.81 0.76 -2.12
N ASN A 279 -11.84 1.27 -0.90
CA ASN A 279 -12.61 0.74 0.22
C ASN A 279 -14.06 1.25 0.25
N SER A 280 -14.48 2.05 -0.71
CA SER A 280 -15.82 2.66 -0.79
C SER A 280 -16.25 3.29 0.54
N MET A 281 -15.35 4.06 1.16
CA MET A 281 -15.58 4.67 2.47
C MET A 281 -16.48 5.89 2.37
N ASN A 282 -17.35 6.07 3.37
CA ASN A 282 -18.20 7.23 3.48
C ASN A 282 -18.10 7.90 4.85
N ARG A 283 -18.12 9.25 4.86
CA ARG A 283 -18.17 10.03 6.09
C ARG A 283 -19.51 9.84 6.78
N ARG A 284 -19.50 9.84 8.12
CA ARG A 284 -20.69 9.75 8.96
C ARG A 284 -20.71 10.97 9.86
N PHE A 285 -21.84 11.66 9.88
CA PHE A 285 -22.08 12.79 10.76
C PHE A 285 -23.26 12.50 11.68
N VAL A 286 -23.22 13.03 12.90
CA VAL A 286 -24.29 12.92 13.88
C VAL A 286 -24.76 14.30 14.30
N ILE A 287 -25.97 14.38 14.86
CA ILE A 287 -26.52 15.63 15.38
C ILE A 287 -25.65 16.09 16.56
N PHE A 288 -25.41 17.38 16.67
CA PHE A 288 -24.59 18.05 17.71
C PHE A 288 -23.08 17.81 17.62
N ASP A 289 -22.59 17.13 16.59
CA ASP A 289 -21.16 17.00 16.29
C ASP A 289 -20.91 17.30 14.81
N ASN A 290 -20.02 18.24 14.52
CA ASN A 290 -19.68 18.62 13.16
C ASN A 290 -18.43 17.89 12.63
N THR A 291 -17.86 16.95 13.40
CA THR A 291 -16.72 16.14 12.98
C THR A 291 -17.18 14.80 12.40
N THR A 292 -16.32 14.22 11.55
CA THR A 292 -16.59 12.89 10.98
C THR A 292 -16.43 11.83 12.08
N GLN A 293 -17.48 11.04 12.32
CA GLN A 293 -17.38 9.81 13.10
C GLN A 293 -16.56 8.76 12.33
N ILE A 294 -16.27 7.61 12.97
CA ILE A 294 -15.56 6.53 12.29
C ILE A 294 -16.22 6.28 10.92
N PRO A 295 -15.53 6.53 9.79
CA PRO A 295 -16.14 6.38 8.45
C PRO A 295 -16.68 4.98 8.25
N SER A 296 -17.74 4.81 7.46
CA SER A 296 -18.12 3.45 7.04
C SER A 296 -17.10 2.93 6.06
N ILE A 297 -16.88 1.64 6.08
CA ILE A 297 -16.15 0.92 5.04
C ILE A 297 -17.15 0.15 4.19
N GLY A 298 -17.02 0.23 2.87
CA GLY A 298 -17.84 -0.50 1.92
C GLY A 298 -17.19 -1.80 1.47
N LYS A 299 -17.57 -2.27 0.30
CA LYS A 299 -16.88 -3.39 -0.35
C LYS A 299 -15.55 -2.91 -0.91
N PHE A 300 -14.52 -3.71 -0.71
CA PHE A 300 -13.23 -3.52 -1.36
C PHE A 300 -13.40 -3.71 -2.87
N ASN A 301 -12.98 -2.72 -3.62
CA ASN A 301 -12.96 -2.75 -5.08
C ASN A 301 -11.53 -2.61 -5.57
N LEU A 302 -11.09 -3.59 -6.32
CA LEU A 302 -9.82 -3.57 -7.02
C LEU A 302 -10.11 -3.41 -8.51
N SER A 303 -9.58 -2.37 -9.10
CA SER A 303 -9.72 -2.10 -10.53
C SER A 303 -8.38 -1.65 -11.11
N GLY A 304 -8.22 -1.78 -12.41
CA GLY A 304 -7.03 -1.33 -13.09
C GLY A 304 -7.19 -1.38 -14.59
N THR A 305 -6.25 -0.74 -15.26
CA THR A 305 -6.13 -0.73 -16.72
C THR A 305 -4.73 -1.16 -17.09
N VAL A 306 -4.63 -2.10 -18.02
CA VAL A 306 -3.36 -2.52 -18.60
C VAL A 306 -3.39 -2.18 -20.09
N SER A 307 -2.44 -1.37 -20.52
CA SER A 307 -2.22 -1.08 -21.94
C SER A 307 -1.08 -1.94 -22.46
N ALA A 308 -1.29 -2.61 -23.58
CA ALA A 308 -0.30 -3.50 -24.17
C ALA A 308 -0.24 -3.29 -25.68
N PHE A 309 0.94 -3.50 -26.27
CA PHE A 309 1.07 -3.59 -27.72
C PHE A 309 0.46 -4.90 -28.20
N PHE A 310 -0.15 -4.86 -29.37
CA PHE A 310 -0.64 -6.07 -30.02
C PHE A 310 0.55 -6.82 -30.64
N ASP A 311 0.97 -7.89 -29.97
CA ASP A 311 2.08 -8.73 -30.41
C ASP A 311 1.53 -10.00 -31.08
N ASP A 312 0.58 -10.67 -30.41
CA ASP A 312 -0.06 -11.87 -30.92
C ASP A 312 -1.55 -11.92 -30.54
N ILE A 313 -2.22 -12.99 -30.97
CA ILE A 313 -3.63 -13.21 -30.70
C ILE A 313 -3.94 -13.70 -29.26
N THR A 314 -2.92 -13.94 -28.43
CA THR A 314 -3.08 -14.59 -27.13
C THR A 314 -3.87 -13.69 -26.15
N LEU A 315 -3.44 -12.45 -25.97
CA LEU A 315 -4.14 -11.49 -25.12
C LEU A 315 -5.53 -11.15 -25.66
N TYR A 316 -5.66 -11.03 -26.99
CA TYR A 316 -6.93 -10.78 -27.65
C TYR A 316 -7.91 -11.94 -27.42
N ASN A 317 -7.45 -13.19 -27.59
CA ASN A 317 -8.27 -14.38 -27.36
C ASN A 317 -8.65 -14.57 -25.88
N LYS A 318 -7.78 -14.19 -24.95
CA LYS A 318 -8.13 -14.18 -23.52
C LYS A 318 -9.32 -13.24 -23.25
N PHE A 319 -9.30 -12.06 -23.84
CA PHE A 319 -10.41 -11.10 -23.72
C PHE A 319 -11.71 -11.66 -24.32
N ILE A 320 -11.68 -12.20 -25.54
CA ILE A 320 -12.85 -12.74 -26.22
C ILE A 320 -13.42 -13.97 -25.49
N ASN A 321 -12.54 -14.83 -24.96
CA ASN A 321 -12.94 -16.07 -24.29
C ASN A 321 -13.17 -15.88 -22.78
N GLU A 322 -13.12 -14.64 -22.25
CA GLU A 322 -13.28 -14.31 -20.82
C GLU A 322 -12.34 -15.16 -19.94
N THR A 323 -11.13 -15.42 -20.41
CA THR A 323 -10.17 -16.27 -19.70
C THR A 323 -9.55 -15.48 -18.55
N ALA A 324 -9.73 -15.96 -17.32
CA ALA A 324 -9.12 -15.37 -16.14
C ALA A 324 -7.59 -15.45 -16.24
N SER A 325 -6.91 -14.36 -15.89
CA SER A 325 -5.46 -14.24 -15.87
C SER A 325 -5.00 -13.61 -14.55
N SER A 326 -3.81 -14.00 -14.09
CA SER A 326 -3.14 -13.31 -12.97
C SER A 326 -2.06 -12.41 -13.55
N LEU A 327 -2.04 -11.15 -13.13
CA LEU A 327 -0.98 -10.21 -13.46
C LEU A 327 -0.07 -10.01 -12.26
N GLN A 328 1.24 -10.12 -12.47
CA GLN A 328 2.29 -9.90 -11.48
C GLN A 328 3.28 -8.87 -12.04
N PHE A 329 3.63 -7.88 -11.25
CA PHE A 329 4.57 -6.82 -11.62
C PHE A 329 5.37 -6.32 -10.41
#